data_06f919e6bd4bd146d9ce9a5280d529bf
#
_entry.id   06f919e6bd4bd146d9ce9a5280d529bf
#
_cell.length_a   1.000
_cell.length_b   1.000
_cell.length_c   1.000
_cell.angle_alpha   90.00
_cell.angle_beta   90.00
_cell.angle_gamma   90.00
#
_symmetry.space_group_name_H-M   'P 1'
#
loop_
_entity.id
_entity.type
_entity.pdbx_description
1 polymer ?
#
loop_
_entity_poly.entity_id
_entity_poly.type
_entity_poly.pdbx_seq_one_letter_code
_entity_poly.pdbx_strand_id
1 'polypeptide(L)'
;MRRTTDRLKSLACSLAAFLLGVSVAQAEAIKIGGVRSSAAGALYIATEKGYFSAAGIEPQFIDFDSPGSVPVAVVSGAIDIGAAGVSAELYNLAGQGALKIIAGQAHETKGYQVNAFLVSNAAAAAGLTRFDQLAGHSVAISQIGSPVHYAASQVALKYGIALDRLRFLPLQSNPNILSAVTGGTADTGVIPATVMAASLARGDLKLLGWVGDEAPWQSSAVIAAQRTVDERPELVERFLDALRRGLRDYYDAFSAPDGSRRDGPTAPEILAILAKYTGQPAERLRLGIPYVDPEAGLDFADMERQLTWFTSQNMLKGHITLDQVIDRRFAKERTER
;
A
#
# COMPACT_ATOMS: atom_id res chain seq x y z
N MET A 1 -8.67 -68.49 -55.44
CA MET A 1 -9.37 -67.57 -54.52
C MET A 1 -8.54 -67.27 -53.28
N ARG A 2 -7.60 -66.35 -53.36
CA ARG A 2 -6.79 -65.85 -52.26
C ARG A 2 -6.24 -64.49 -52.79
N ARG A 3 -6.70 -63.31 -52.27
CA ARG A 3 -6.10 -62.01 -52.33
C ARG A 3 -7.20 -60.92 -52.20
N THR A 4 -7.74 -60.69 -51.02
CA THR A 4 -8.54 -59.49 -50.71
C THR A 4 -8.72 -59.23 -49.20
N THR A 5 -7.73 -59.56 -48.34
CA THR A 5 -7.85 -59.36 -46.90
C THR A 5 -6.70 -58.56 -46.25
N ASP A 6 -5.76 -57.98 -47.07
CA ASP A 6 -4.57 -57.30 -46.49
C ASP A 6 -4.55 -55.76 -46.64
N ARG A 7 -5.65 -55.15 -47.10
CA ARG A 7 -5.69 -53.66 -47.25
C ARG A 7 -6.52 -52.91 -46.23
N LEU A 8 -7.08 -53.58 -45.22
CA LEU A 8 -7.91 -52.92 -44.18
C LEU A 8 -7.24 -52.81 -42.80
N LYS A 9 -5.97 -53.21 -42.68
CA LYS A 9 -5.26 -53.13 -41.38
C LYS A 9 -4.24 -51.96 -41.27
N SER A 10 -4.04 -51.19 -42.30
CA SER A 10 -3.06 -50.09 -42.28
C SER A 10 -3.65 -48.66 -42.13
N LEU A 11 -4.98 -48.52 -41.94
CA LEU A 11 -5.62 -47.21 -41.77
C LEU A 11 -6.06 -46.92 -40.31
N ALA A 12 -5.87 -47.85 -39.39
CA ALA A 12 -6.29 -47.69 -37.99
C ALA A 12 -5.18 -47.26 -37.01
N CYS A 13 -3.94 -47.07 -37.51
CA CYS A 13 -2.79 -46.72 -36.62
C CYS A 13 -2.33 -45.24 -36.71
N SER A 14 -2.97 -44.40 -37.50
CA SER A 14 -2.51 -43.00 -37.68
C SER A 14 -3.41 -41.91 -37.04
N LEU A 15 -4.40 -42.29 -36.22
CA LEU A 15 -5.31 -41.32 -35.58
C LEU A 15 -5.16 -41.24 -34.05
N ALA A 16 -4.12 -41.88 -33.50
CA ALA A 16 -3.92 -41.95 -32.03
C ALA A 16 -2.73 -41.10 -31.48
N ALA A 17 -2.17 -40.16 -32.28
CA ALA A 17 -0.97 -39.44 -31.87
C ALA A 17 -1.10 -37.91 -31.94
N PHE A 18 -2.29 -37.32 -31.74
CA PHE A 18 -2.44 -35.86 -31.68
C PHE A 18 -3.38 -35.42 -30.54
N LEU A 19 -3.34 -36.12 -29.40
CA LEU A 19 -3.70 -35.58 -28.11
C LEU A 19 -2.43 -34.98 -27.50
N LEU A 20 -1.89 -33.93 -28.11
CA LEU A 20 -0.99 -32.98 -27.43
C LEU A 20 -1.79 -32.44 -26.26
N GLY A 21 -1.45 -32.96 -25.07
CA GLY A 21 -2.02 -32.47 -23.83
C GLY A 21 -1.79 -30.95 -23.75
N VAL A 22 -2.83 -30.20 -23.97
CA VAL A 22 -2.90 -28.82 -23.46
C VAL A 22 -2.88 -29.01 -21.95
N SER A 23 -1.66 -29.01 -21.36
CA SER A 23 -1.51 -28.77 -19.94
C SER A 23 -2.13 -27.40 -19.71
N VAL A 24 -3.38 -27.38 -19.26
CA VAL A 24 -3.93 -26.17 -18.66
C VAL A 24 -3.01 -25.92 -17.46
N ALA A 25 -2.06 -25.01 -17.63
CA ALA A 25 -1.22 -24.57 -16.53
C ALA A 25 -2.18 -24.11 -15.44
N GLN A 26 -2.29 -24.88 -14.38
CA GLN A 26 -3.14 -24.55 -13.25
C GLN A 26 -2.63 -23.22 -12.69
N ALA A 27 -3.53 -22.25 -12.51
CA ALA A 27 -3.17 -20.98 -11.95
C ALA A 27 -2.52 -21.18 -10.57
N GLU A 28 -1.41 -20.53 -10.36
CA GLU A 28 -0.63 -20.61 -9.13
C GLU A 28 -1.28 -19.80 -8.03
N ALA A 29 -1.71 -20.43 -6.94
CA ALA A 29 -2.32 -19.75 -5.80
C ALA A 29 -1.25 -18.92 -5.05
N ILE A 30 -1.49 -17.62 -4.92
CA ILE A 30 -0.59 -16.65 -4.27
C ILE A 30 -1.32 -15.96 -3.13
N LYS A 31 -0.80 -16.07 -1.92
CA LYS A 31 -1.33 -15.36 -0.75
C LYS A 31 -0.80 -13.93 -0.73
N ILE A 32 -1.70 -12.97 -0.85
CA ILE A 32 -1.41 -11.54 -0.82
C ILE A 32 -1.93 -10.96 0.49
N GLY A 33 -1.03 -10.49 1.36
CA GLY A 33 -1.41 -9.90 2.64
C GLY A 33 -1.41 -8.38 2.61
N GLY A 34 -2.33 -7.77 3.32
CA GLY A 34 -2.40 -6.32 3.47
C GLY A 34 -3.54 -5.87 4.37
N VAL A 35 -3.59 -4.58 4.64
CA VAL A 35 -4.72 -3.94 5.31
C VAL A 35 -5.77 -3.56 4.27
N ARG A 36 -7.03 -3.87 4.52
CA ARG A 36 -8.13 -3.48 3.63
C ARG A 36 -8.26 -1.95 3.54
N SER A 37 -7.83 -1.38 2.41
CA SER A 37 -7.82 0.06 2.21
C SER A 37 -7.84 0.42 0.71
N SER A 38 -8.12 1.69 0.40
CA SER A 38 -7.99 2.22 -0.95
C SER A 38 -6.56 2.14 -1.50
N ALA A 39 -5.55 2.14 -0.65
CA ALA A 39 -4.15 1.97 -1.05
C ALA A 39 -3.87 0.59 -1.69
N ALA A 40 -4.60 -0.46 -1.31
CA ALA A 40 -4.51 -1.78 -1.94
C ALA A 40 -5.35 -1.92 -3.22
N GLY A 41 -5.99 -0.85 -3.66
CA GLY A 41 -6.98 -0.85 -4.75
C GLY A 41 -6.49 -1.44 -6.06
N ALA A 42 -5.24 -1.20 -6.44
CA ALA A 42 -4.67 -1.76 -7.66
C ALA A 42 -4.64 -3.30 -7.67
N LEU A 43 -4.42 -3.92 -6.50
CA LEU A 43 -4.48 -5.38 -6.33
C LEU A 43 -5.90 -5.91 -6.53
N TYR A 44 -6.90 -5.21 -5.99
CA TYR A 44 -8.31 -5.57 -6.15
C TYR A 44 -8.76 -5.42 -7.60
N ILE A 45 -8.36 -4.34 -8.28
CA ILE A 45 -8.62 -4.09 -9.70
C ILE A 45 -7.99 -5.20 -10.55
N ALA A 46 -6.72 -5.51 -10.32
CA ALA A 46 -6.02 -6.55 -11.06
C ALA A 46 -6.69 -7.93 -10.89
N THR A 47 -7.26 -8.19 -9.73
CA THR A 47 -8.04 -9.41 -9.47
C THR A 47 -9.38 -9.38 -10.20
N GLU A 48 -10.18 -8.34 -10.01
CA GLU A 48 -11.53 -8.25 -10.53
C GLU A 48 -11.57 -8.20 -12.07
N LYS A 49 -10.58 -7.52 -12.67
CA LYS A 49 -10.41 -7.44 -14.14
C LYS A 49 -9.66 -8.65 -14.74
N GLY A 50 -9.34 -9.66 -13.93
CA GLY A 50 -8.72 -10.90 -14.38
C GLY A 50 -7.25 -10.78 -14.82
N TYR A 51 -6.54 -9.71 -14.42
CA TYR A 51 -5.15 -9.52 -14.82
C TYR A 51 -4.22 -10.54 -14.17
N PHE A 52 -4.46 -10.91 -12.91
CA PHE A 52 -3.74 -11.99 -12.25
C PHE A 52 -4.06 -13.35 -12.88
N SER A 53 -5.33 -13.63 -13.17
CA SER A 53 -5.73 -14.88 -13.82
C SER A 53 -5.09 -15.03 -15.20
N ALA A 54 -5.02 -13.94 -16.00
CA ALA A 54 -4.33 -13.94 -17.29
C ALA A 54 -2.81 -14.15 -17.16
N ALA A 55 -2.23 -13.82 -16.01
CA ALA A 55 -0.83 -14.07 -15.67
C ALA A 55 -0.60 -15.46 -15.05
N GLY A 56 -1.63 -16.33 -14.99
CA GLY A 56 -1.58 -17.64 -14.37
C GLY A 56 -1.46 -17.60 -12.84
N ILE A 57 -1.98 -16.54 -12.21
CA ILE A 57 -1.97 -16.32 -10.76
C ILE A 57 -3.40 -16.32 -10.23
N GLU A 58 -3.65 -17.07 -9.14
CA GLU A 58 -4.89 -17.05 -8.38
C GLU A 58 -4.65 -16.32 -7.04
N PRO A 59 -5.04 -15.05 -6.90
CA PRO A 59 -4.77 -14.27 -5.70
C PRO A 59 -5.70 -14.68 -4.55
N GLN A 60 -5.10 -14.94 -3.37
CA GLN A 60 -5.79 -15.20 -2.11
C GLN A 60 -5.47 -14.07 -1.14
N PHE A 61 -6.44 -13.19 -0.85
CA PHE A 61 -6.23 -12.07 0.06
C PHE A 61 -6.29 -12.53 1.52
N ILE A 62 -5.28 -12.13 2.29
CA ILE A 62 -5.18 -12.32 3.74
C ILE A 62 -5.18 -10.93 4.39
N ASP A 63 -6.20 -10.65 5.17
CA ASP A 63 -6.39 -9.36 5.79
C ASP A 63 -5.66 -9.25 7.14
N PHE A 64 -5.07 -8.10 7.38
CA PHE A 64 -4.38 -7.75 8.62
C PHE A 64 -5.02 -6.50 9.24
N ASP A 65 -5.12 -6.47 10.57
CA ASP A 65 -5.62 -5.32 11.32
C ASP A 65 -4.55 -4.22 11.48
N SER A 66 -3.27 -4.59 11.36
CA SER A 66 -2.15 -3.68 11.52
C SER A 66 -1.16 -3.78 10.35
N PRO A 67 -0.73 -2.64 9.77
CA PRO A 67 0.29 -2.63 8.73
C PRO A 67 1.62 -3.27 9.14
N GLY A 68 1.99 -3.21 10.43
CA GLY A 68 3.23 -3.79 10.96
C GLY A 68 3.26 -5.32 10.95
N SER A 69 2.09 -5.99 10.93
CA SER A 69 2.04 -7.46 10.88
C SER A 69 2.37 -8.03 9.50
N VAL A 70 2.22 -7.25 8.45
CA VAL A 70 2.41 -7.72 7.06
C VAL A 70 3.86 -8.13 6.75
N PRO A 71 4.91 -7.34 7.09
CA PRO A 71 6.30 -7.74 6.87
C PRO A 71 6.67 -9.04 7.59
N VAL A 72 6.20 -9.22 8.82
CA VAL A 72 6.44 -10.44 9.62
C VAL A 72 5.78 -11.66 8.95
N ALA A 73 4.55 -11.50 8.45
CA ALA A 73 3.84 -12.57 7.75
C ALA A 73 4.53 -12.98 6.43
N VAL A 74 5.13 -12.03 5.70
CA VAL A 74 5.96 -12.30 4.51
C VAL A 74 7.19 -13.11 4.89
N VAL A 75 7.93 -12.68 5.92
CA VAL A 75 9.16 -13.34 6.36
C VAL A 75 8.89 -14.75 6.87
N SER A 76 7.80 -14.97 7.63
CA SER A 76 7.41 -16.28 8.13
C SER A 76 6.88 -17.22 7.03
N GLY A 77 6.53 -16.69 5.85
CA GLY A 77 5.90 -17.46 4.76
C GLY A 77 4.40 -17.73 4.96
N ALA A 78 3.76 -17.02 5.89
CA ALA A 78 2.31 -17.06 6.02
C ALA A 78 1.60 -16.45 4.80
N ILE A 79 2.25 -15.50 4.13
CA ILE A 79 1.86 -14.89 2.85
C ILE A 79 3.06 -14.85 1.90
N ASP A 80 2.80 -14.84 0.59
CA ASP A 80 3.83 -14.80 -0.46
C ASP A 80 4.25 -13.36 -0.79
N ILE A 81 3.28 -12.46 -0.90
CA ILE A 81 3.44 -11.05 -1.25
C ILE A 81 2.73 -10.20 -0.19
N GLY A 82 3.35 -9.10 0.21
CA GLY A 82 2.77 -8.16 1.16
C GLY A 82 2.54 -6.79 0.53
N ALA A 83 1.38 -6.18 0.84
CA ALA A 83 1.07 -4.78 0.62
C ALA A 83 1.22 -4.05 1.96
N ALA A 84 2.38 -3.41 2.19
CA ALA A 84 2.79 -2.95 3.51
C ALA A 84 3.05 -1.44 3.55
N GLY A 85 2.74 -0.82 4.69
CA GLY A 85 3.21 0.53 4.99
C GLY A 85 4.73 0.56 5.20
N VAL A 86 5.39 1.58 4.70
CA VAL A 86 6.85 1.72 4.85
C VAL A 86 7.16 2.17 6.29
N SER A 87 7.71 1.28 7.10
CA SER A 87 7.93 1.44 8.54
C SER A 87 9.35 1.07 8.96
N ALA A 88 9.74 1.45 10.18
CA ALA A 88 11.02 1.04 10.76
C ALA A 88 11.17 -0.48 10.83
N GLU A 89 10.09 -1.22 11.10
CA GLU A 89 10.10 -2.68 11.14
C GLU A 89 10.36 -3.28 9.76
N LEU A 90 9.69 -2.77 8.71
CA LEU A 90 9.93 -3.19 7.33
C LEU A 90 11.40 -2.97 6.95
N TYR A 91 11.94 -1.77 7.23
CA TYR A 91 13.34 -1.47 6.96
C TYR A 91 14.31 -2.38 7.73
N ASN A 92 14.03 -2.67 9.00
CA ASN A 92 14.86 -3.58 9.81
C ASN A 92 14.86 -5.00 9.23
N LEU A 93 13.72 -5.55 8.82
CA LEU A 93 13.62 -6.88 8.22
C LEU A 93 14.31 -6.93 6.85
N ALA A 94 14.16 -5.89 6.04
CA ALA A 94 14.84 -5.77 4.74
C ALA A 94 16.35 -5.63 4.91
N GLY A 95 16.82 -4.80 5.84
CA GLY A 95 18.24 -4.63 6.16
C GLY A 95 18.90 -5.91 6.67
N GLN A 96 18.12 -6.83 7.28
CA GLN A 96 18.58 -8.17 7.67
C GLN A 96 18.54 -9.18 6.49
N GLY A 97 18.14 -8.77 5.30
CA GLY A 97 18.02 -9.64 4.12
C GLY A 97 16.84 -10.61 4.19
N ALA A 98 15.83 -10.37 5.04
CA ALA A 98 14.70 -11.28 5.19
C ALA A 98 13.61 -11.05 4.12
N LEU A 99 13.50 -9.82 3.62
CA LEU A 99 12.54 -9.42 2.57
C LEU A 99 13.12 -8.30 1.69
N LYS A 100 12.44 -8.04 0.57
CA LYS A 100 12.73 -6.93 -0.34
C LYS A 100 11.46 -6.15 -0.66
N ILE A 101 11.60 -4.84 -0.87
CA ILE A 101 10.62 -4.04 -1.57
C ILE A 101 10.81 -4.25 -3.07
N ILE A 102 9.73 -4.63 -3.75
CA ILE A 102 9.74 -4.99 -5.17
C ILE A 102 8.96 -4.01 -6.05
N ALA A 103 8.11 -3.15 -5.45
CA ALA A 103 7.35 -2.14 -6.18
C ALA A 103 6.77 -1.06 -5.24
N GLY A 104 6.43 0.10 -5.81
CA GLY A 104 5.58 1.10 -5.17
C GLY A 104 4.12 0.64 -5.14
N GLN A 105 3.38 1.11 -4.11
CA GLN A 105 1.96 0.85 -4.01
C GLN A 105 1.17 2.15 -3.92
N ALA A 106 1.37 2.94 -2.87
CA ALA A 106 0.68 4.20 -2.69
C ALA A 106 1.64 5.28 -2.19
N HIS A 107 1.40 6.48 -2.66
CA HIS A 107 2.12 7.69 -2.30
C HIS A 107 1.11 8.74 -1.85
N GLU A 108 1.42 9.49 -0.83
CA GLU A 108 0.60 10.61 -0.38
C GLU A 108 1.28 11.90 -0.81
N THR A 109 0.58 12.71 -1.56
CA THR A 109 1.11 13.96 -2.13
C THR A 109 0.01 15.00 -2.22
N LYS A 110 0.38 16.23 -2.53
CA LYS A 110 -0.54 17.36 -2.64
C LYS A 110 -1.75 17.03 -3.53
N GLY A 111 -2.95 17.30 -3.01
CA GLY A 111 -4.20 17.02 -3.67
C GLY A 111 -4.72 15.60 -3.50
N TYR A 112 -3.88 14.62 -3.14
CA TYR A 112 -4.27 13.25 -2.80
C TYR A 112 -4.36 13.09 -1.28
N GLN A 113 -5.51 13.43 -0.74
CA GLN A 113 -5.78 13.59 0.68
C GLN A 113 -6.12 12.25 1.32
N VAL A 114 -5.15 11.58 1.92
CA VAL A 114 -5.33 10.25 2.55
C VAL A 114 -5.34 10.36 4.06
N ASN A 115 -4.29 10.92 4.67
CA ASN A 115 -4.18 11.05 6.11
C ASN A 115 -4.37 12.52 6.54
N ALA A 116 -5.23 12.70 7.53
CA ALA A 116 -5.57 13.99 8.10
C ALA A 116 -4.94 14.18 9.47
N PHE A 117 -4.42 15.37 9.72
CA PHE A 117 -4.19 15.88 11.06
C PHE A 117 -5.50 16.42 11.63
N LEU A 118 -5.94 15.83 12.72
CA LEU A 118 -7.14 16.21 13.44
C LEU A 118 -6.79 16.91 14.74
N VAL A 119 -7.67 17.80 15.18
CA VAL A 119 -7.55 18.52 16.45
C VAL A 119 -8.81 18.31 17.26
N SER A 120 -8.66 18.06 18.55
CA SER A 120 -9.78 18.00 19.48
C SER A 120 -10.46 19.38 19.59
N ASN A 121 -11.78 19.39 19.84
CA ASN A 121 -12.49 20.66 20.03
C ASN A 121 -11.92 21.49 21.20
N ALA A 122 -11.41 20.82 22.25
CA ALA A 122 -10.77 21.48 23.39
C ALA A 122 -9.46 22.17 22.99
N ALA A 123 -8.56 21.47 22.28
CA ALA A 123 -7.31 22.03 21.82
C ALA A 123 -7.53 23.16 20.78
N ALA A 124 -8.51 23.00 19.88
CA ALA A 124 -8.89 24.05 18.93
C ALA A 124 -9.40 25.31 19.63
N ALA A 125 -10.25 25.16 20.66
CA ALA A 125 -10.73 26.27 21.48
C ALA A 125 -9.61 26.95 22.28
N ALA A 126 -8.56 26.20 22.65
CA ALA A 126 -7.35 26.70 23.30
C ALA A 126 -6.37 27.38 22.33
N GLY A 127 -6.69 27.43 21.01
CA GLY A 127 -5.92 28.16 20.01
C GLY A 127 -5.13 27.30 19.04
N LEU A 128 -5.14 25.96 19.12
CA LEU A 128 -4.46 25.07 18.17
C LEU A 128 -5.27 25.01 16.87
N THR A 129 -4.91 25.84 15.89
CA THR A 129 -5.60 25.99 14.60
C THR A 129 -4.67 25.89 13.39
N ARG A 130 -3.34 25.81 13.61
CA ARG A 130 -2.32 25.74 12.56
C ARG A 130 -1.18 24.82 12.96
N PHE A 131 -0.46 24.29 12.00
CA PHE A 131 0.64 23.34 12.22
C PHE A 131 1.81 23.93 13.01
N ASP A 132 2.13 25.22 12.83
CA ASP A 132 3.21 25.91 13.56
C ASP A 132 2.95 26.06 15.08
N GLN A 133 1.75 25.69 15.53
CA GLN A 133 1.33 25.71 16.93
C GLN A 133 1.39 24.33 17.60
N LEU A 134 1.84 23.28 16.92
CA LEU A 134 1.86 21.91 17.45
C LEU A 134 2.81 21.72 18.66
N ALA A 135 3.78 22.61 18.87
CA ALA A 135 4.74 22.49 19.97
C ALA A 135 4.05 22.45 21.34
N GLY A 136 4.39 21.45 22.15
CA GLY A 136 3.79 21.21 23.47
C GLY A 136 2.54 20.33 23.47
N HIS A 137 1.97 20.04 22.29
CA HIS A 137 0.76 19.26 22.15
C HIS A 137 1.02 17.75 21.99
N SER A 138 0.02 16.95 22.30
CA SER A 138 0.02 15.52 22.06
C SER A 138 -0.44 15.19 20.64
N VAL A 139 0.22 14.19 20.03
CA VAL A 139 -0.09 13.67 18.69
C VAL A 139 -0.37 12.17 18.78
N ALA A 140 -1.64 11.79 18.68
CA ALA A 140 -2.03 10.39 18.67
C ALA A 140 -1.71 9.74 17.32
N ILE A 141 -1.01 8.61 17.37
CA ILE A 141 -0.57 7.80 16.23
C ILE A 141 -0.85 6.32 16.52
N SER A 142 -0.75 5.45 15.50
CA SER A 142 -0.92 4.01 15.71
C SER A 142 0.23 3.41 16.54
N GLN A 143 1.48 3.64 16.14
CA GLN A 143 2.67 3.07 16.79
C GLN A 143 3.89 3.97 16.55
N ILE A 144 4.85 3.93 17.47
CA ILE A 144 6.18 4.48 17.24
C ILE A 144 6.87 3.66 16.14
N GLY A 145 7.52 4.34 15.20
CA GLY A 145 8.15 3.69 14.04
C GLY A 145 7.17 3.31 12.91
N SER A 146 5.87 3.63 13.07
CA SER A 146 4.89 3.45 12.01
C SER A 146 5.09 4.45 10.87
N PRO A 147 4.51 4.19 9.66
CA PRO A 147 4.54 5.13 8.55
C PRO A 147 3.96 6.50 8.93
N VAL A 148 2.85 6.51 9.68
CA VAL A 148 2.19 7.74 10.13
C VAL A 148 3.04 8.52 11.16
N HIS A 149 3.85 7.83 11.98
CA HIS A 149 4.80 8.49 12.89
C HIS A 149 5.84 9.30 12.11
N TYR A 150 6.42 8.69 11.03
CA TYR A 150 7.32 9.41 10.12
C TYR A 150 6.62 10.63 9.51
N ALA A 151 5.48 10.44 8.89
CA ALA A 151 4.76 11.49 8.18
C ALA A 151 4.37 12.65 9.10
N ALA A 152 3.85 12.36 10.30
CA ALA A 152 3.53 13.37 11.31
C ALA A 152 4.78 14.16 11.76
N SER A 153 5.90 13.47 11.89
CA SER A 153 7.17 14.10 12.25
C SER A 153 7.69 15.01 11.14
N GLN A 154 7.56 14.60 9.86
CA GLN A 154 7.96 15.46 8.73
C GLN A 154 7.13 16.73 8.67
N VAL A 155 5.83 16.66 8.95
CA VAL A 155 4.99 17.86 9.06
C VAL A 155 5.48 18.77 10.18
N ALA A 156 5.74 18.25 11.36
CA ALA A 156 6.26 19.06 12.48
C ALA A 156 7.61 19.72 12.14
N LEU A 157 8.56 18.95 11.58
CA LEU A 157 9.88 19.45 11.19
C LEU A 157 9.80 20.54 10.12
N LYS A 158 8.88 20.45 9.16
CA LYS A 158 8.61 21.48 8.15
C LYS A 158 8.27 22.84 8.81
N TYR A 159 7.55 22.80 9.91
CA TYR A 159 7.19 24.01 10.69
C TYR A 159 8.21 24.37 11.77
N GLY A 160 9.42 23.81 11.73
CA GLY A 160 10.49 24.11 12.66
C GLY A 160 10.29 23.60 14.08
N ILE A 161 9.39 22.62 14.27
CA ILE A 161 9.09 22.07 15.58
C ILE A 161 10.00 20.86 15.83
N ALA A 162 10.84 20.95 16.87
CA ALA A 162 11.65 19.83 17.31
C ALA A 162 10.77 18.70 17.87
N LEU A 163 11.10 17.44 17.57
CA LEU A 163 10.24 16.29 17.88
C LEU A 163 10.11 16.02 19.39
N ASP A 164 11.07 16.43 20.20
CA ASP A 164 11.01 16.39 21.67
C ASP A 164 10.00 17.39 22.25
N ARG A 165 9.52 18.35 21.44
CA ARG A 165 8.43 19.27 21.80
C ARG A 165 7.05 18.67 21.52
N LEU A 166 6.95 17.47 20.94
CA LEU A 166 5.71 16.74 20.71
C LEU A 166 5.63 15.54 21.65
N ARG A 167 4.43 15.27 22.11
CA ARG A 167 4.15 14.04 22.87
C ARG A 167 3.41 13.04 22.01
N PHE A 168 4.12 12.14 21.36
CA PHE A 168 3.49 11.07 20.59
C PHE A 168 2.78 10.07 21.51
N LEU A 169 1.51 9.76 21.20
CA LEU A 169 0.67 8.82 21.92
C LEU A 169 0.37 7.62 21.02
N PRO A 170 1.06 6.46 21.20
CA PRO A 170 0.79 5.24 20.43
C PRO A 170 -0.48 4.55 20.95
N LEU A 171 -1.57 4.59 20.17
CA LEU A 171 -2.90 4.09 20.54
C LEU A 171 -3.34 2.84 19.79
N GLN A 172 -2.45 2.20 19.03
CA GLN A 172 -2.58 0.90 18.35
C GLN A 172 -3.53 0.89 17.16
N SER A 173 -4.66 1.59 17.20
CA SER A 173 -5.67 1.54 16.13
C SER A 173 -6.26 2.90 15.80
N ASN A 174 -6.74 3.07 14.55
CA ASN A 174 -7.41 4.29 14.12
C ASN A 174 -8.69 4.61 14.94
N PRO A 175 -9.54 3.63 15.34
CA PRO A 175 -10.66 3.91 16.23
C PRO A 175 -10.24 4.48 17.59
N ASN A 176 -9.13 3.97 18.18
CA ASN A 176 -8.63 4.49 19.46
C ASN A 176 -8.11 5.94 19.31
N ILE A 177 -7.38 6.23 18.21
CA ILE A 177 -6.92 7.60 17.90
C ILE A 177 -8.12 8.53 17.76
N LEU A 178 -9.13 8.13 16.97
CA LEU A 178 -10.34 8.92 16.77
C LEU A 178 -11.04 9.20 18.12
N SER A 179 -11.22 8.18 18.95
CA SER A 179 -11.84 8.32 20.28
C SER A 179 -11.03 9.24 21.19
N ALA A 180 -9.69 9.15 21.18
CA ALA A 180 -8.84 10.00 22.01
C ALA A 180 -8.93 11.48 21.59
N VAL A 181 -8.98 11.77 20.29
CA VAL A 181 -9.11 13.14 19.80
C VAL A 181 -10.52 13.68 20.03
N THR A 182 -11.57 12.92 19.74
CA THR A 182 -12.96 13.35 19.98
C THR A 182 -13.26 13.53 21.46
N GLY A 183 -12.68 12.69 22.33
CA GLY A 183 -12.80 12.77 23.79
C GLY A 183 -11.88 13.81 24.46
N GLY A 184 -10.97 14.44 23.70
CA GLY A 184 -10.03 15.44 24.21
C GLY A 184 -8.89 14.88 25.07
N THR A 185 -8.66 13.55 25.10
CA THR A 185 -7.52 12.93 25.80
C THR A 185 -6.23 13.01 24.98
N ALA A 186 -6.33 13.26 23.68
CA ALA A 186 -5.27 13.69 22.80
C ALA A 186 -5.62 15.03 22.16
N ASP A 187 -4.66 15.95 22.10
CA ASP A 187 -4.87 17.27 21.47
C ASP A 187 -5.05 17.11 19.96
N THR A 188 -4.21 16.27 19.34
CA THR A 188 -4.22 15.98 17.90
C THR A 188 -4.09 14.49 17.62
N GLY A 189 -4.37 14.11 16.38
CA GLY A 189 -4.14 12.74 15.90
C GLY A 189 -4.08 12.68 14.39
N VAL A 190 -3.43 11.64 13.86
CA VAL A 190 -3.29 11.44 12.42
C VAL A 190 -3.95 10.12 12.05
N ILE A 191 -5.00 10.18 11.23
CA ILE A 191 -5.75 9.01 10.76
C ILE A 191 -6.25 9.18 9.32
N PRO A 192 -6.61 8.07 8.63
CA PRO A 192 -7.17 8.14 7.30
C PRO A 192 -8.50 8.90 7.22
N ALA A 193 -8.69 9.65 6.13
CA ALA A 193 -9.90 10.39 5.81
C ALA A 193 -11.17 9.54 5.93
N THR A 194 -11.10 8.30 5.47
CA THR A 194 -12.22 7.34 5.52
C THR A 194 -12.68 7.01 6.94
N VAL A 195 -11.82 7.16 7.95
CA VAL A 195 -12.15 6.90 9.36
C VAL A 195 -12.76 8.12 10.04
N MET A 196 -12.22 9.31 9.75
CA MET A 196 -12.61 10.54 10.46
C MET A 196 -13.86 11.22 9.90
N ALA A 197 -14.27 10.91 8.68
CA ALA A 197 -15.27 11.69 7.92
C ALA A 197 -16.58 11.90 8.67
N ALA A 198 -17.13 10.87 9.31
CA ALA A 198 -18.38 10.97 10.03
C ALA A 198 -18.26 11.89 11.28
N SER A 199 -17.17 11.80 12.04
CA SER A 199 -16.93 12.63 13.23
C SER A 199 -16.65 14.07 12.85
N LEU A 200 -15.93 14.31 11.76
CA LEU A 200 -15.72 15.65 11.22
C LEU A 200 -17.04 16.30 10.79
N ALA A 201 -17.91 15.56 10.09
CA ALA A 201 -19.22 16.06 9.66
C ALA A 201 -20.15 16.40 10.82
N ARG A 202 -20.06 15.69 11.95
CA ARG A 202 -20.80 16.01 13.17
C ARG A 202 -20.21 17.17 13.99
N GLY A 203 -18.99 17.60 13.66
CA GLY A 203 -18.29 18.62 14.41
C GLY A 203 -17.64 18.14 15.72
N ASP A 204 -17.44 16.82 15.87
CA ASP A 204 -16.83 16.20 17.07
C ASP A 204 -15.35 16.55 17.22
N LEU A 205 -14.73 17.02 16.15
CA LEU A 205 -13.31 17.42 16.05
C LEU A 205 -13.13 18.42 14.89
N LYS A 206 -11.92 18.94 14.74
CA LYS A 206 -11.56 19.84 13.63
C LYS A 206 -10.46 19.22 12.77
N LEU A 207 -10.46 19.58 11.48
CA LEU A 207 -9.36 19.29 10.56
C LEU A 207 -8.31 20.39 10.70
N LEU A 208 -7.05 20.01 11.00
CA LEU A 208 -5.91 20.94 10.97
C LEU A 208 -5.36 21.04 9.55
N GLY A 209 -5.25 19.93 8.84
CA GLY A 209 -4.81 19.84 7.46
C GLY A 209 -4.50 18.42 7.03
N TRP A 210 -3.97 18.27 5.83
CA TRP A 210 -3.67 16.99 5.21
C TRP A 210 -2.16 16.74 5.20
N VAL A 211 -1.76 15.52 5.57
CA VAL A 211 -0.32 15.16 5.63
C VAL A 211 0.33 15.29 4.26
N GLY A 212 -0.29 14.78 3.20
CA GLY A 212 0.26 14.82 1.85
C GLY A 212 0.41 16.20 1.25
N ASP A 213 -0.41 17.18 1.68
CA ASP A 213 -0.29 18.57 1.26
C ASP A 213 0.94 19.25 1.92
N GLU A 214 1.31 18.76 3.10
CA GLU A 214 2.40 19.33 3.91
C GLU A 214 3.73 18.62 3.70
N ALA A 215 3.72 17.31 3.67
CA ALA A 215 4.91 16.45 3.58
C ALA A 215 4.63 15.26 2.65
N PRO A 216 4.81 15.40 1.33
CA PRO A 216 4.69 14.28 0.39
C PRO A 216 5.62 13.13 0.74
N TRP A 217 5.13 11.87 0.66
CA TRP A 217 5.88 10.71 1.10
C TRP A 217 5.40 9.39 0.48
N GLN A 218 6.31 8.40 0.37
CA GLN A 218 6.00 7.03 -0.01
C GLN A 218 5.34 6.31 1.18
N SER A 219 4.04 6.12 1.13
CA SER A 219 3.28 5.61 2.28
C SER A 219 3.26 4.09 2.38
N SER A 220 3.27 3.41 1.23
CA SER A 220 3.25 1.95 1.19
C SER A 220 3.94 1.39 -0.05
N ALA A 221 4.35 0.13 0.06
CA ALA A 221 5.08 -0.60 -0.96
C ALA A 221 4.64 -2.06 -1.03
N VAL A 222 4.96 -2.71 -2.14
CA VAL A 222 4.81 -4.16 -2.30
C VAL A 222 6.12 -4.83 -1.92
N ILE A 223 6.02 -5.85 -1.08
CA ILE A 223 7.17 -6.58 -0.52
C ILE A 223 7.04 -8.08 -0.77
N ALA A 224 8.18 -8.75 -0.89
CA ALA A 224 8.26 -10.21 -0.94
C ALA A 224 9.40 -10.71 -0.04
N ALA A 225 9.33 -11.96 0.44
CA ALA A 225 10.45 -12.57 1.14
C ALA A 225 11.67 -12.69 0.21
N GLN A 226 12.87 -12.54 0.75
CA GLN A 226 14.11 -12.68 -0.03
C GLN A 226 14.13 -13.99 -0.83
N ARG A 227 13.74 -15.10 -0.20
CA ARG A 227 13.65 -16.41 -0.88
C ARG A 227 12.68 -16.41 -2.07
N THR A 228 11.53 -15.72 -1.98
CA THR A 228 10.56 -15.63 -3.09
C THR A 228 11.17 -14.89 -4.28
N VAL A 229 11.90 -13.81 -3.99
CA VAL A 229 12.58 -12.99 -4.99
C VAL A 229 13.72 -13.77 -5.69
N ASP A 230 14.43 -14.62 -4.96
CA ASP A 230 15.58 -15.38 -5.48
C ASP A 230 15.19 -16.69 -6.15
N GLU A 231 14.20 -17.41 -5.59
CA GLU A 231 13.81 -18.75 -6.06
C GLU A 231 12.68 -18.70 -7.10
N ARG A 232 11.90 -17.61 -7.14
CA ARG A 232 10.70 -17.49 -8.01
C ARG A 232 10.63 -16.13 -8.72
N PRO A 233 11.72 -15.64 -9.36
CA PRO A 233 11.74 -14.31 -9.99
C PRO A 233 10.68 -14.16 -11.09
N GLU A 234 10.40 -15.20 -11.88
CA GLU A 234 9.38 -15.16 -12.94
C GLU A 234 7.95 -15.00 -12.37
N LEU A 235 7.68 -15.54 -11.18
CA LEU A 235 6.43 -15.30 -10.49
C LEU A 235 6.30 -13.82 -10.10
N VAL A 236 7.39 -13.25 -9.55
CA VAL A 236 7.41 -11.83 -9.16
C VAL A 236 7.19 -10.95 -10.38
N GLU A 237 7.82 -11.24 -11.52
CA GLU A 237 7.62 -10.50 -12.78
C GLU A 237 6.16 -10.57 -13.24
N ARG A 238 5.57 -11.78 -13.34
CA ARG A 238 4.17 -11.96 -13.73
C ARG A 238 3.19 -11.24 -12.80
N PHE A 239 3.48 -11.29 -11.49
CA PHE A 239 2.69 -10.57 -10.49
C PHE A 239 2.76 -9.06 -10.69
N LEU A 240 3.97 -8.51 -10.88
CA LEU A 240 4.17 -7.08 -11.08
C LEU A 240 3.56 -6.57 -12.40
N ASP A 241 3.58 -7.38 -13.46
CA ASP A 241 2.94 -7.02 -14.72
C ASP A 241 1.41 -6.93 -14.58
N ALA A 242 0.80 -7.87 -13.85
CA ALA A 242 -0.62 -7.81 -13.53
C ALA A 242 -0.95 -6.62 -12.62
N LEU A 243 -0.12 -6.36 -11.60
CA LEU A 243 -0.27 -5.22 -10.71
C LEU A 243 -0.18 -3.88 -11.45
N ARG A 244 0.79 -3.70 -12.37
CA ARG A 244 0.93 -2.47 -13.17
C ARG A 244 -0.32 -2.16 -13.99
N ARG A 245 -0.99 -3.19 -14.53
CA ARG A 245 -2.28 -3.00 -15.22
C ARG A 245 -3.34 -2.45 -14.24
N GLY A 246 -3.42 -3.01 -13.04
CA GLY A 246 -4.33 -2.51 -11.99
C GLY A 246 -3.98 -1.09 -11.54
N LEU A 247 -2.69 -0.74 -11.44
CA LEU A 247 -2.23 0.61 -11.11
C LEU A 247 -2.57 1.63 -12.20
N ARG A 248 -2.45 1.27 -13.47
CA ARG A 248 -2.86 2.14 -14.60
C ARG A 248 -4.35 2.41 -14.57
N ASP A 249 -5.18 1.38 -14.39
CA ASP A 249 -6.62 1.55 -14.27
C ASP A 249 -7.01 2.42 -13.06
N TYR A 250 -6.30 2.25 -11.93
CA TYR A 250 -6.49 3.08 -10.75
C TYR A 250 -6.09 4.54 -11.02
N TYR A 251 -4.91 4.75 -11.63
CA TYR A 251 -4.41 6.07 -11.99
C TYR A 251 -5.36 6.80 -12.93
N ASP A 252 -5.80 6.14 -14.00
CA ASP A 252 -6.73 6.69 -15.01
C ASP A 252 -8.10 7.03 -14.41
N ALA A 253 -8.51 6.28 -13.38
CA ALA A 253 -9.77 6.56 -12.67
C ALA A 253 -9.71 7.80 -11.79
N PHE A 254 -8.53 8.14 -11.23
CA PHE A 254 -8.44 9.15 -10.18
C PHE A 254 -7.44 10.28 -10.41
N SER A 255 -6.75 10.28 -11.56
CA SER A 255 -5.78 11.31 -11.93
C SER A 255 -6.13 11.97 -13.24
N ALA A 256 -5.90 13.27 -13.33
CA ALA A 256 -5.92 14.00 -14.59
C ALA A 256 -4.59 13.80 -15.35
N PRO A 257 -4.50 14.13 -16.65
CA PRO A 257 -3.28 14.03 -17.44
C PRO A 257 -2.06 14.78 -16.87
N ASP A 258 -2.31 15.85 -16.11
CA ASP A 258 -1.29 16.63 -15.40
C ASP A 258 -0.91 16.05 -14.03
N GLY A 259 -1.41 14.86 -13.69
CA GLY A 259 -1.17 14.18 -12.42
C GLY A 259 -2.00 14.72 -11.24
N SER A 260 -2.83 15.74 -11.41
CA SER A 260 -3.69 16.24 -10.36
C SER A 260 -4.83 15.26 -10.04
N ARG A 261 -5.30 15.26 -8.78
CA ARG A 261 -6.42 14.42 -8.34
C ARG A 261 -7.73 14.86 -8.99
N ARG A 262 -8.33 13.96 -9.79
CA ARG A 262 -9.64 14.16 -10.42
C ARG A 262 -10.28 12.81 -10.73
N ASP A 263 -11.59 12.70 -10.48
CA ASP A 263 -12.35 11.53 -10.90
C ASP A 263 -12.50 11.51 -12.42
N GLY A 264 -12.03 10.44 -13.05
CA GLY A 264 -12.21 10.14 -14.46
C GLY A 264 -13.49 9.36 -14.72
N PRO A 265 -13.78 9.03 -15.99
CA PRO A 265 -15.01 8.31 -16.38
C PRO A 265 -15.16 6.93 -15.72
N THR A 266 -14.05 6.26 -15.43
CA THR A 266 -14.02 4.91 -14.82
C THR A 266 -14.06 4.94 -13.30
N ALA A 267 -13.98 6.11 -12.65
CA ALA A 267 -13.97 6.23 -11.19
C ALA A 267 -15.16 5.52 -10.50
N PRO A 268 -16.42 5.57 -11.01
CA PRO A 268 -17.51 4.84 -10.38
C PRO A 268 -17.32 3.31 -10.40
N GLU A 269 -16.82 2.75 -11.49
CA GLU A 269 -16.49 1.32 -11.61
C GLU A 269 -15.41 0.93 -10.60
N ILE A 270 -14.32 1.69 -10.56
CA ILE A 270 -13.19 1.42 -9.67
C ILE A 270 -13.61 1.56 -8.21
N LEU A 271 -14.39 2.57 -7.84
CA LEU A 271 -14.94 2.70 -6.49
C LEU A 271 -15.84 1.52 -6.10
N ALA A 272 -16.60 0.96 -7.03
CA ALA A 272 -17.42 -0.23 -6.77
C ALA A 272 -16.54 -1.47 -6.48
N ILE A 273 -15.43 -1.65 -7.22
CA ILE A 273 -14.44 -2.69 -6.93
C ILE A 273 -13.84 -2.48 -5.53
N LEU A 274 -13.36 -1.28 -5.24
CA LEU A 274 -12.80 -0.95 -3.92
C LEU A 274 -13.80 -1.23 -2.80
N ALA A 275 -15.08 -0.85 -2.97
CA ALA A 275 -16.14 -1.08 -2.00
C ALA A 275 -16.38 -2.58 -1.73
N LYS A 276 -16.37 -3.40 -2.79
CA LYS A 276 -16.50 -4.86 -2.71
C LYS A 276 -15.43 -5.48 -1.82
N TYR A 277 -14.16 -5.11 -2.00
CA TYR A 277 -13.04 -5.71 -1.28
C TYR A 277 -12.81 -5.11 0.10
N THR A 278 -13.10 -3.83 0.29
CA THR A 278 -12.88 -3.16 1.58
C THR A 278 -14.08 -3.23 2.53
N GLY A 279 -15.26 -3.53 2.02
CA GLY A 279 -16.52 -3.45 2.78
C GLY A 279 -16.94 -2.01 3.15
N GLN A 280 -16.30 -1.00 2.56
CA GLN A 280 -16.61 0.41 2.83
C GLN A 280 -17.47 1.01 1.70
N PRO A 281 -18.41 1.92 2.02
CA PRO A 281 -19.17 2.63 0.98
C PRO A 281 -18.26 3.43 0.04
N ALA A 282 -18.59 3.43 -1.26
CA ALA A 282 -17.84 4.14 -2.31
C ALA A 282 -17.62 5.63 -1.98
N GLU A 283 -18.63 6.31 -1.46
CA GLU A 283 -18.55 7.72 -1.07
C GLU A 283 -17.52 7.97 0.04
N ARG A 284 -17.36 7.02 0.95
CA ARG A 284 -16.32 7.10 2.00
C ARG A 284 -14.94 6.87 1.40
N LEU A 285 -14.78 5.87 0.53
CA LEU A 285 -13.51 5.56 -0.13
C LEU A 285 -12.99 6.72 -0.98
N ARG A 286 -13.90 7.45 -1.64
CA ARG A 286 -13.58 8.63 -2.45
C ARG A 286 -12.81 9.71 -1.67
N LEU A 287 -13.01 9.80 -0.35
CA LEU A 287 -12.32 10.78 0.52
C LEU A 287 -10.85 10.46 0.76
N GLY A 288 -10.42 9.21 0.55
CA GLY A 288 -9.07 8.76 0.88
C GLY A 288 -8.41 8.00 -0.28
N ILE A 289 -8.42 8.57 -1.47
CA ILE A 289 -7.77 8.01 -2.66
C ILE A 289 -6.31 8.48 -2.68
N PRO A 290 -5.31 7.57 -2.52
CA PRO A 290 -3.91 7.92 -2.65
C PRO A 290 -3.51 8.14 -4.10
N TYR A 291 -2.39 8.83 -4.31
CA TYR A 291 -1.68 8.74 -5.58
C TYR A 291 -1.06 7.35 -5.73
N VAL A 292 -1.13 6.79 -6.92
CA VAL A 292 -0.41 5.59 -7.33
C VAL A 292 0.41 5.90 -8.57
N ASP A 293 1.64 5.40 -8.63
CA ASP A 293 2.43 5.46 -9.85
C ASP A 293 1.98 4.34 -10.79
N PRO A 294 1.56 4.63 -12.05
CA PRO A 294 1.03 3.63 -12.97
C PRO A 294 2.06 2.56 -13.39
N GLU A 295 3.35 2.82 -13.20
CA GLU A 295 4.43 1.87 -13.47
C GLU A 295 4.96 1.20 -12.18
N ALA A 296 4.27 1.36 -11.06
CA ALA A 296 4.66 0.85 -9.75
C ALA A 296 5.99 1.44 -9.22
N GLY A 297 6.30 2.67 -9.62
CA GLY A 297 7.51 3.37 -9.19
C GLY A 297 7.50 3.75 -7.73
N LEU A 298 8.68 3.82 -7.13
CA LEU A 298 8.96 4.22 -5.75
C LEU A 298 9.61 5.60 -5.72
N ASP A 299 9.32 6.40 -4.73
CA ASP A 299 10.04 7.64 -4.44
C ASP A 299 11.33 7.33 -3.67
N PHE A 300 12.41 7.06 -4.41
CA PHE A 300 13.69 6.72 -3.80
C PHE A 300 14.24 7.85 -2.92
N ALA A 301 14.06 9.10 -3.32
CA ALA A 301 14.51 10.24 -2.54
C ALA A 301 13.78 10.32 -1.19
N ASP A 302 12.46 10.06 -1.17
CA ASP A 302 11.73 10.01 0.09
C ASP A 302 12.13 8.80 0.93
N MET A 303 12.32 7.62 0.32
CA MET A 303 12.76 6.42 1.05
C MET A 303 14.14 6.63 1.71
N GLU A 304 15.07 7.33 1.08
CA GLU A 304 16.35 7.75 1.68
C GLU A 304 16.12 8.71 2.86
N ARG A 305 15.19 9.67 2.73
CA ARG A 305 14.79 10.55 3.85
C ARG A 305 14.20 9.74 5.01
N GLN A 306 13.36 8.74 4.72
CA GLN A 306 12.79 7.85 5.72
C GLN A 306 13.87 7.06 6.45
N LEU A 307 14.81 6.43 5.73
CA LEU A 307 15.96 5.70 6.31
C LEU A 307 16.79 6.62 7.22
N THR A 308 17.11 7.83 6.75
CA THR A 308 17.85 8.83 7.52
C THR A 308 17.09 9.21 8.79
N TRP A 309 15.79 9.48 8.68
CA TRP A 309 14.98 9.87 9.83
C TRP A 309 14.84 8.73 10.84
N PHE A 310 14.48 7.50 10.43
CA PHE A 310 14.37 6.36 11.32
C PHE A 310 15.72 6.04 12.03
N THR A 311 16.85 6.20 11.32
CA THR A 311 18.19 6.07 11.91
C THR A 311 18.43 7.13 12.98
N SER A 312 18.11 8.41 12.69
CA SER A 312 18.28 9.52 13.65
C SER A 312 17.43 9.37 14.91
N GLN A 313 16.32 8.64 14.80
CA GLN A 313 15.43 8.32 15.93
C GLN A 313 15.79 7.01 16.63
N ASN A 314 16.94 6.39 16.31
CA ASN A 314 17.38 5.09 16.86
C ASN A 314 16.36 3.95 16.67
N MET A 315 15.59 3.97 15.57
CA MET A 315 14.58 2.97 15.26
C MET A 315 15.10 1.87 14.32
N LEU A 316 16.27 2.08 13.70
CA LEU A 316 16.89 1.09 12.83
C LEU A 316 18.04 0.36 13.54
N LYS A 317 18.19 -0.92 13.22
CA LYS A 317 19.26 -1.79 13.74
C LYS A 317 20.47 -1.74 12.80
N GLY A 318 21.39 -0.84 13.07
CA GLY A 318 22.59 -0.64 12.25
C GLY A 318 22.35 0.32 11.08
N HIS A 319 23.34 0.39 10.17
CA HIS A 319 23.26 1.20 8.96
C HIS A 319 22.56 0.41 7.86
N ILE A 320 21.41 0.87 7.42
CA ILE A 320 20.61 0.25 6.35
C ILE A 320 20.59 1.21 5.17
N THR A 321 20.98 0.69 3.99
CA THR A 321 20.97 1.44 2.73
C THR A 321 19.73 1.11 1.89
N LEU A 322 19.38 1.98 0.97
CA LEU A 322 18.26 1.74 0.06
C LEU A 322 18.47 0.46 -0.77
N ASP A 323 19.69 0.18 -1.22
CA ASP A 323 20.00 -1.03 -1.99
C ASP A 323 19.86 -2.34 -1.20
N GLN A 324 19.99 -2.28 0.12
CA GLN A 324 19.67 -3.42 0.98
C GLN A 324 18.17 -3.66 1.09
N VAL A 325 17.36 -2.62 0.94
CA VAL A 325 15.92 -2.66 1.15
C VAL A 325 15.16 -3.01 -0.12
N ILE A 326 15.53 -2.43 -1.26
CA ILE A 326 14.86 -2.66 -2.54
C ILE A 326 15.56 -3.76 -3.35
N ASP A 327 14.81 -4.40 -4.25
CA ASP A 327 15.39 -5.23 -5.31
C ASP A 327 15.31 -4.49 -6.65
N ARG A 328 16.42 -4.00 -7.13
CA ARG A 328 16.50 -3.20 -8.37
C ARG A 328 16.18 -3.97 -9.66
N ARG A 329 16.06 -5.29 -9.59
CA ARG A 329 15.55 -6.08 -10.73
C ARG A 329 14.08 -5.76 -11.00
N PHE A 330 13.32 -5.46 -9.96
CA PHE A 330 11.88 -5.27 -9.97
C PHE A 330 11.44 -3.85 -9.63
N ALA A 331 12.03 -3.29 -8.57
CA ALA A 331 11.71 -1.95 -8.09
C ALA A 331 12.35 -0.87 -8.95
N LYS A 332 11.53 0.06 -9.43
CA LYS A 332 11.95 1.19 -10.25
C LYS A 332 11.71 2.49 -9.50
N GLU A 333 12.54 3.49 -9.77
CA GLU A 333 12.27 4.84 -9.33
C GLU A 333 11.08 5.41 -10.10
N ARG A 334 10.18 6.11 -9.41
CA ARG A 334 9.07 6.78 -10.09
C ARG A 334 9.61 7.93 -10.95
N THR A 335 9.04 8.08 -12.12
CA THR A 335 9.33 9.23 -12.96
C THR A 335 8.57 10.44 -12.43
N GLU A 336 9.25 11.53 -12.12
CA GLU A 336 8.60 12.82 -11.85
C GLU A 336 7.83 13.25 -13.10
N ARG A 337 6.54 13.50 -12.94
CA ARG A 337 5.68 14.04 -14.01
C ARG A 337 5.23 15.43 -13.64
#